data_25899fec7a4b59070e626e1f1d474955
#
_entry.id   25899fec7a4b59070e626e1f1d474955
#
_cell.length_a   1.000
_cell.length_b   1.000
_cell.length_c   1.000
_cell.angle_alpha   90.00
_cell.angle_beta   90.00
_cell.angle_gamma   90.00
#
_symmetry.space_group_name_H-M   'P 1'
#
loop_
_entity.id
_entity.type
_entity.pdbx_description
1 polymer ?
#
loop_
_entity_poly.entity_id
_entity_poly.type
_entity_poly.pdbx_seq_one_letter_code
_entity_poly.pdbx_strand_id
1 'polypeptide(L)'
;MIRLLTRNPISIPDTGGQRRLPAWGILCLFPHIGLCAGSKRASVCASALITSALVMGGGSILASAQTPDGSIQQVMEHGAQAMTSGDFAAAVTAYFKVAQLQPDLAEAHFNLGLALFQSGQLNHARPELARAHALKPGLRGANLFLGLIDYRENRFKDAETSIERETALDARNAKAFMWLGVCRLAENNPQGAIAALDKAYALDPDDVDILYHRGRAYFLVANATYAAMFQLNRDSVRVHQVLAEAYAQATRNQQAITELETAVKIAPHQPGLHEELADQYWVVGDLDKATADYRDELTIDPYATSSKYKLGSLLVLSQNPAEGVSLLKDALRGDPSLNDAHYYLGVGLAATEQSTEAISEFKQAISVDPKNDRAMSSYFRLAQLYHRLHQSDEAQTAMQNFLRLRAESKAVHDDRAAQIARKRTELPVENPDRAAIEGGAG
;
A
#
# COMPACT_ATOMS: atom_id res chain seq x y z
N MET A 1 -19.16 -1.06 -2.67
CA MET A 1 -18.46 -2.34 -2.45
C MET A 1 -18.37 -2.69 -0.95
N ILE A 2 -19.45 -2.49 -0.19
CA ILE A 2 -19.51 -2.61 1.30
C ILE A 2 -20.73 -3.45 1.75
N ARG A 3 -21.23 -4.38 0.92
CA ARG A 3 -22.46 -5.15 1.27
C ARG A 3 -22.32 -6.68 1.32
N LEU A 4 -21.09 -7.24 1.41
CA LEU A 4 -20.89 -8.72 1.32
C LEU A 4 -20.13 -9.38 2.49
N LEU A 5 -19.98 -8.73 3.65
CA LEU A 5 -19.23 -9.30 4.78
C LEU A 5 -20.06 -9.55 6.05
N THR A 6 -21.35 -9.89 5.94
CA THR A 6 -22.18 -10.22 7.11
C THR A 6 -22.76 -11.65 7.09
N ARG A 7 -21.99 -12.67 6.71
CA ARG A 7 -22.46 -14.06 6.92
C ARG A 7 -21.31 -14.97 7.35
N ASN A 8 -21.49 -15.49 8.53
CA ASN A 8 -21.01 -16.63 9.31
C ASN A 8 -20.03 -16.33 10.45
N PRO A 9 -20.49 -16.34 11.71
CA PRO A 9 -19.64 -16.41 12.87
C PRO A 9 -19.21 -17.87 13.14
N ILE A 10 -17.91 -18.09 13.30
CA ILE A 10 -17.37 -19.34 13.83
C ILE A 10 -17.71 -19.39 15.33
N SER A 11 -18.47 -20.39 15.75
CA SER A 11 -18.83 -20.63 17.14
C SER A 11 -17.63 -21.13 17.94
N ILE A 12 -17.22 -20.36 18.95
CA ILE A 12 -16.29 -20.77 19.99
C ILE A 12 -17.13 -21.18 21.22
N PRO A 13 -16.81 -22.29 21.90
CA PRO A 13 -17.61 -22.76 23.04
C PRO A 13 -17.59 -21.75 24.20
N ASP A 14 -18.73 -21.56 24.81
CA ASP A 14 -19.03 -20.60 25.86
C ASP A 14 -18.45 -21.10 27.21
N THR A 15 -17.48 -20.40 27.74
CA THR A 15 -17.06 -20.54 29.14
C THR A 15 -17.13 -19.17 29.81
N GLY A 16 -18.28 -18.93 30.45
CA GLY A 16 -18.45 -17.98 31.57
C GLY A 16 -18.05 -16.52 31.39
N GLY A 17 -19.00 -15.65 31.09
CA GLY A 17 -19.08 -14.29 31.65
C GLY A 17 -18.05 -13.23 31.24
N GLN A 18 -17.23 -13.43 30.20
CA GLN A 18 -16.30 -12.40 29.73
C GLN A 18 -16.81 -11.77 28.42
N ARG A 19 -16.81 -10.42 28.38
CA ARG A 19 -17.15 -9.65 27.18
C ARG A 19 -16.29 -10.12 26.01
N ARG A 20 -16.91 -10.67 25.00
CA ARG A 20 -16.25 -11.10 23.77
C ARG A 20 -15.79 -9.85 23.03
N LEU A 21 -14.48 -9.61 23.01
CA LEU A 21 -13.88 -8.72 22.03
C LEU A 21 -14.00 -9.40 20.65
N PRO A 22 -14.46 -8.71 19.62
CA PRO A 22 -14.48 -9.30 18.29
C PRO A 22 -13.04 -9.46 17.82
N ALA A 23 -12.56 -10.71 17.76
CA ALA A 23 -11.23 -11.08 17.22
C ALA A 23 -11.05 -10.70 15.73
N TRP A 24 -11.94 -9.91 15.17
CA TRP A 24 -12.11 -9.62 13.74
C TRP A 24 -11.86 -8.18 13.34
N GLY A 25 -11.68 -7.26 14.27
CA GLY A 25 -11.50 -5.83 13.96
C GLY A 25 -10.20 -5.51 13.22
N ILE A 26 -9.15 -6.27 13.45
CA ILE A 26 -7.82 -6.03 12.87
C ILE A 26 -7.61 -6.81 11.56
N LEU A 27 -8.38 -7.88 11.31
CA LEU A 27 -8.23 -8.74 10.12
C LEU A 27 -9.04 -8.29 8.89
N CYS A 28 -9.92 -7.30 9.01
CA CYS A 28 -10.87 -6.95 7.94
C CYS A 28 -10.44 -5.80 7.03
N LEU A 29 -9.20 -5.31 7.10
CA LEU A 29 -8.74 -4.18 6.26
C LEU A 29 -8.29 -4.59 4.86
N PHE A 30 -8.12 -5.88 4.57
CA PHE A 30 -7.85 -6.33 3.21
C PHE A 30 -8.83 -7.46 2.84
N PRO A 31 -9.64 -7.29 1.76
CA PRO A 31 -10.46 -8.38 1.25
C PRO A 31 -9.54 -9.52 0.81
N HIS A 32 -9.94 -10.74 1.14
CA HIS A 32 -9.34 -12.00 0.75
C HIS A 32 -8.57 -11.93 -0.58
N ILE A 33 -7.26 -11.82 -0.50
CA ILE A 33 -6.40 -12.27 -1.58
C ILE A 33 -6.12 -13.72 -1.25
N GLY A 34 -6.95 -14.60 -1.81
CA GLY A 34 -6.81 -16.04 -1.69
C GLY A 34 -5.41 -16.44 -2.10
N LEU A 35 -4.85 -17.37 -1.36
CA LEU A 35 -3.72 -18.17 -1.83
C LEU A 35 -4.06 -18.69 -3.23
N CYS A 36 -3.48 -18.09 -4.27
CA CYS A 36 -3.52 -18.65 -5.61
C CYS A 36 -2.60 -19.87 -5.67
N ALA A 37 -3.01 -20.94 -5.01
CA ALA A 37 -2.66 -22.28 -5.44
C ALA A 37 -3.58 -22.61 -6.61
N GLY A 38 -3.06 -22.46 -7.84
CA GLY A 38 -3.73 -22.90 -9.04
C GLY A 38 -4.50 -21.85 -9.83
N SER A 39 -3.85 -20.93 -10.50
CA SER A 39 -4.39 -20.30 -11.70
C SER A 39 -3.29 -19.75 -12.60
N LYS A 40 -3.54 -19.80 -13.89
CA LYS A 40 -2.70 -19.51 -15.05
C LYS A 40 -2.04 -18.12 -15.12
N ARG A 41 -1.97 -17.37 -14.03
CA ARG A 41 -1.40 -16.02 -13.97
C ARG A 41 0.06 -15.94 -13.48
N ALA A 42 0.66 -17.06 -13.07
CA ALA A 42 2.11 -17.12 -12.77
C ALA A 42 3.01 -16.96 -14.01
N SER A 43 2.42 -16.92 -15.22
CA SER A 43 3.15 -16.85 -16.48
C SER A 43 3.68 -15.45 -16.82
N VAL A 44 3.15 -14.38 -16.23
CA VAL A 44 3.51 -13.00 -16.61
C VAL A 44 4.77 -12.51 -15.89
N CYS A 45 5.02 -12.95 -14.66
CA CYS A 45 6.22 -12.52 -13.92
C CYS A 45 7.54 -13.15 -14.42
N ALA A 46 7.47 -14.26 -15.14
CA ALA A 46 8.68 -14.92 -15.64
C ALA A 46 9.23 -14.29 -16.94
N SER A 47 8.41 -13.56 -17.69
CA SER A 47 8.82 -12.94 -18.97
C SER A 47 9.84 -11.80 -18.79
N ALA A 48 9.81 -11.09 -17.66
CA ALA A 48 10.75 -10.00 -17.37
C ALA A 48 12.17 -10.47 -17.00
N LEU A 49 12.33 -11.72 -16.56
CA LEU A 49 13.63 -12.28 -16.21
C LEU A 49 14.46 -12.74 -17.44
N ILE A 50 13.80 -12.93 -18.60
CA ILE A 50 14.45 -13.46 -19.80
C ILE A 50 15.39 -12.43 -20.44
N THR A 51 15.10 -11.14 -20.33
CA THR A 51 15.87 -10.08 -20.97
C THR A 51 17.24 -9.82 -20.32
N SER A 52 17.42 -10.12 -19.03
CA SER A 52 18.68 -9.86 -18.33
C SER A 52 19.72 -10.97 -18.44
N ALA A 53 19.31 -12.21 -18.76
CA ALA A 53 20.22 -13.35 -18.88
C ALA A 53 20.81 -13.53 -20.31
N LEU A 54 20.21 -12.87 -21.30
CA LEU A 54 20.57 -13.02 -22.72
C LEU A 54 21.68 -12.08 -23.21
N VAL A 55 22.15 -11.11 -22.41
CA VAL A 55 23.05 -10.03 -22.87
C VAL A 55 24.54 -10.27 -22.56
N MET A 56 24.93 -11.34 -21.89
CA MET A 56 26.33 -11.58 -21.52
C MET A 56 27.01 -12.69 -22.31
N GLY A 57 27.22 -12.46 -23.62
CA GLY A 57 27.94 -13.38 -24.50
C GLY A 57 28.56 -12.72 -25.73
N GLY A 58 28.79 -11.42 -25.70
CA GLY A 58 29.42 -10.69 -26.79
C GLY A 58 30.95 -10.61 -26.68
N GLY A 59 31.66 -11.66 -27.00
CA GLY A 59 33.11 -11.65 -27.23
C GLY A 59 33.41 -11.88 -28.74
N SER A 60 33.96 -10.85 -29.39
CA SER A 60 34.41 -10.87 -30.78
C SER A 60 35.39 -12.02 -31.04
N ILE A 61 35.09 -12.88 -32.00
CA ILE A 61 36.10 -13.79 -32.60
C ILE A 61 36.04 -13.66 -34.14
N LEU A 62 37.20 -13.35 -34.68
CA LEU A 62 37.51 -13.26 -36.10
C LEU A 62 37.37 -14.62 -36.80
N ALA A 63 36.98 -14.54 -38.07
CA ALA A 63 36.66 -15.65 -38.99
C ALA A 63 37.74 -16.71 -39.12
N SER A 64 37.37 -17.96 -39.13
CA SER A 64 37.50 -18.94 -40.22
C SER A 64 37.24 -20.37 -39.75
N ALA A 65 36.70 -21.19 -40.63
CA ALA A 65 36.33 -22.60 -40.56
C ALA A 65 34.86 -22.87 -40.23
N GLN A 66 34.16 -23.42 -41.20
CA GLN A 66 32.88 -24.07 -41.06
C GLN A 66 33.04 -25.27 -40.13
N THR A 67 32.80 -25.03 -38.86
CA THR A 67 32.82 -26.03 -37.78
C THR A 67 31.38 -26.31 -37.34
N PRO A 68 31.11 -27.44 -36.69
CA PRO A 68 29.79 -27.75 -36.09
C PRO A 68 29.23 -26.64 -35.19
N ASP A 69 30.07 -25.73 -34.76
CA ASP A 69 29.71 -24.56 -33.90
C ASP A 69 28.65 -23.62 -34.51
N GLY A 70 28.70 -23.33 -35.81
CA GLY A 70 27.68 -22.44 -36.44
C GLY A 70 26.26 -23.03 -36.37
N SER A 71 26.14 -24.34 -36.36
CA SER A 71 24.85 -25.01 -36.27
C SER A 71 24.30 -24.98 -34.80
N ILE A 72 25.17 -25.06 -33.84
CA ILE A 72 24.78 -25.02 -32.39
C ILE A 72 24.32 -23.61 -32.00
N GLN A 73 25.04 -22.58 -32.42
CA GLN A 73 24.66 -21.20 -32.16
C GLN A 73 23.30 -20.86 -32.78
N GLN A 74 23.03 -21.29 -34.01
CA GLN A 74 21.72 -21.11 -34.63
C GLN A 74 20.59 -21.82 -33.87
N VAL A 75 20.83 -23.02 -33.34
CA VAL A 75 19.84 -23.73 -32.51
C VAL A 75 19.61 -23.03 -31.20
N MET A 76 20.66 -22.49 -30.55
CA MET A 76 20.54 -21.68 -29.34
C MET A 76 19.72 -20.41 -29.58
N GLU A 77 19.97 -19.71 -30.68
CA GLU A 77 19.21 -18.51 -31.08
C GLU A 77 17.74 -18.84 -31.37
N HIS A 78 17.47 -19.95 -32.05
CA HIS A 78 16.10 -20.44 -32.27
C HIS A 78 15.40 -20.74 -30.95
N GLY A 79 16.07 -21.42 -30.02
CA GLY A 79 15.55 -21.64 -28.66
C GLY A 79 15.25 -20.34 -27.94
N ALA A 80 16.11 -19.32 -28.03
CA ALA A 80 15.90 -18.02 -27.42
C ALA A 80 14.71 -17.26 -28.04
N GLN A 81 14.53 -17.33 -29.35
CA GLN A 81 13.36 -16.77 -30.04
C GLN A 81 12.07 -17.48 -29.60
N ALA A 82 12.09 -18.79 -29.48
CA ALA A 82 10.96 -19.59 -29.00
C ALA A 82 10.59 -19.24 -27.54
N MET A 83 11.59 -19.03 -26.67
CA MET A 83 11.36 -18.53 -25.32
C MET A 83 10.69 -17.16 -25.32
N THR A 84 11.13 -16.25 -26.18
CA THR A 84 10.59 -14.89 -26.25
C THR A 84 9.16 -14.86 -26.79
N SER A 85 8.84 -15.75 -27.75
CA SER A 85 7.48 -15.89 -28.30
C SER A 85 6.53 -16.71 -27.42
N GLY A 86 7.02 -17.29 -26.33
CA GLY A 86 6.23 -18.15 -25.43
C GLY A 86 6.04 -19.58 -25.96
N ASP A 87 6.69 -19.97 -27.07
CA ASP A 87 6.71 -21.36 -27.56
C ASP A 87 7.74 -22.19 -26.78
N PHE A 88 7.37 -22.50 -25.54
CA PHE A 88 8.25 -23.26 -24.65
C PHE A 88 8.51 -24.69 -25.14
N ALA A 89 7.63 -25.28 -25.97
CA ALA A 89 7.82 -26.61 -26.53
C ALA A 89 8.92 -26.60 -27.58
N ALA A 90 8.93 -25.61 -28.46
CA ALA A 90 10.01 -25.42 -29.43
C ALA A 90 11.34 -25.10 -28.75
N ALA A 91 11.31 -24.25 -27.68
CA ALA A 91 12.49 -23.93 -26.88
C ALA A 91 13.09 -25.19 -26.23
N VAL A 92 12.27 -26.04 -25.60
CA VAL A 92 12.70 -27.33 -25.02
C VAL A 92 13.37 -28.21 -26.09
N THR A 93 12.75 -28.32 -27.25
CA THR A 93 13.30 -29.12 -28.34
C THR A 93 14.67 -28.62 -28.83
N ALA A 94 14.80 -27.30 -28.98
CA ALA A 94 16.04 -26.67 -29.39
C ALA A 94 17.16 -26.86 -28.37
N TYR A 95 16.90 -26.51 -27.10
CA TYR A 95 17.91 -26.61 -26.05
C TYR A 95 18.27 -28.04 -25.67
N PHE A 96 17.32 -28.97 -25.76
CA PHE A 96 17.59 -30.41 -25.61
C PHE A 96 18.60 -30.91 -26.65
N LYS A 97 18.43 -30.50 -27.92
CA LYS A 97 19.39 -30.84 -28.97
C LYS A 97 20.80 -30.30 -28.67
N VAL A 98 20.89 -29.06 -28.18
CA VAL A 98 22.19 -28.47 -27.77
C VAL A 98 22.80 -29.24 -26.58
N ALA A 99 22.04 -29.56 -25.57
CA ALA A 99 22.49 -30.31 -24.39
C ALA A 99 22.97 -31.75 -24.78
N GLN A 100 22.37 -32.37 -25.81
CA GLN A 100 22.86 -33.65 -26.35
C GLN A 100 24.18 -33.51 -27.12
N LEU A 101 24.33 -32.43 -27.87
CA LEU A 101 25.54 -32.19 -28.65
C LEU A 101 26.72 -31.72 -27.83
N GLN A 102 26.41 -30.98 -26.73
CA GLN A 102 27.39 -30.43 -25.82
C GLN A 102 26.99 -30.72 -24.36
N PRO A 103 27.16 -31.93 -23.86
CA PRO A 103 26.66 -32.36 -22.54
C PRO A 103 27.37 -31.70 -21.35
N ASP A 104 28.46 -30.97 -21.58
CA ASP A 104 29.20 -30.24 -20.54
C ASP A 104 29.02 -28.73 -20.67
N LEU A 105 28.13 -28.25 -21.55
CA LEU A 105 27.79 -26.85 -21.66
C LEU A 105 26.72 -26.47 -20.61
N ALA A 106 27.12 -25.81 -19.52
CA ALA A 106 26.24 -25.43 -18.42
C ALA A 106 25.06 -24.56 -18.87
N GLU A 107 25.30 -23.64 -19.80
CA GLU A 107 24.29 -22.74 -20.36
C GLU A 107 23.21 -23.49 -21.17
N ALA A 108 23.54 -24.60 -21.83
CA ALA A 108 22.56 -25.42 -22.53
C ALA A 108 21.60 -26.11 -21.55
N HIS A 109 22.14 -26.71 -20.51
CA HIS A 109 21.34 -27.30 -19.44
C HIS A 109 20.50 -26.26 -18.69
N PHE A 110 21.06 -25.08 -18.43
CA PHE A 110 20.31 -23.98 -17.79
C PHE A 110 19.13 -23.55 -18.66
N ASN A 111 19.34 -23.29 -19.94
CA ASN A 111 18.29 -22.85 -20.86
C ASN A 111 17.23 -23.96 -21.10
N LEU A 112 17.64 -25.22 -21.16
CA LEU A 112 16.71 -26.35 -21.21
C LEU A 112 15.88 -26.41 -19.91
N GLY A 113 16.51 -26.32 -18.76
CA GLY A 113 15.84 -26.31 -17.46
C GLY A 113 14.87 -25.15 -17.32
N LEU A 114 15.23 -23.96 -17.82
CA LEU A 114 14.38 -22.79 -17.83
C LEU A 114 13.15 -22.99 -18.77
N ALA A 115 13.35 -23.52 -19.96
CA ALA A 115 12.26 -23.81 -20.90
C ALA A 115 11.29 -24.88 -20.33
N LEU A 116 11.82 -25.91 -19.69
CA LEU A 116 11.04 -26.94 -18.99
C LEU A 116 10.28 -26.36 -17.79
N PHE A 117 10.89 -25.45 -17.04
CA PHE A 117 10.22 -24.75 -15.95
C PHE A 117 9.04 -23.91 -16.44
N GLN A 118 9.24 -23.15 -17.53
CA GLN A 118 8.19 -22.31 -18.13
C GLN A 118 7.05 -23.14 -18.74
N SER A 119 7.35 -24.32 -19.29
CA SER A 119 6.34 -25.25 -19.77
C SER A 119 5.63 -26.04 -18.65
N GLY A 120 5.99 -25.81 -17.39
CA GLY A 120 5.41 -26.50 -16.23
C GLY A 120 5.96 -27.89 -15.97
N GLN A 121 6.98 -28.36 -16.69
CA GLN A 121 7.59 -29.69 -16.57
C GLN A 121 8.65 -29.71 -15.45
N LEU A 122 8.24 -29.44 -14.20
CA LEU A 122 9.15 -29.22 -13.08
C LEU A 122 10.06 -30.43 -12.79
N ASN A 123 9.52 -31.65 -12.93
CA ASN A 123 10.29 -32.88 -12.70
C ASN A 123 11.45 -33.05 -13.68
N HIS A 124 11.33 -32.53 -14.91
CA HIS A 124 12.38 -32.54 -15.92
C HIS A 124 13.28 -31.28 -15.80
N ALA A 125 12.74 -30.15 -15.38
CA ALA A 125 13.50 -28.90 -15.20
C ALA A 125 14.57 -29.04 -14.10
N ARG A 126 14.23 -29.67 -12.98
CA ARG A 126 15.12 -29.84 -11.83
C ARG A 126 16.46 -30.48 -12.17
N PRO A 127 16.53 -31.68 -12.78
CA PRO A 127 17.81 -32.32 -13.08
C PRO A 127 18.66 -31.50 -14.06
N GLU A 128 18.06 -30.78 -15.01
CA GLU A 128 18.78 -29.94 -15.95
C GLU A 128 19.38 -28.71 -15.24
N LEU A 129 18.63 -28.02 -14.39
CA LEU A 129 19.14 -26.90 -13.59
C LEU A 129 20.22 -27.36 -12.60
N ALA A 130 20.06 -28.53 -11.99
CA ALA A 130 21.07 -29.10 -11.10
C ALA A 130 22.35 -29.46 -11.86
N ARG A 131 22.24 -29.97 -13.10
CA ARG A 131 23.39 -30.25 -13.98
C ARG A 131 24.10 -28.95 -14.34
N ALA A 132 23.34 -27.90 -14.71
CA ALA A 132 23.88 -26.58 -15.01
C ALA A 132 24.67 -26.00 -13.82
N HIS A 133 24.11 -26.09 -12.62
CA HIS A 133 24.79 -25.66 -11.38
C HIS A 133 26.04 -26.49 -11.09
N ALA A 134 26.00 -27.81 -11.28
CA ALA A 134 27.14 -28.69 -11.06
C ALA A 134 28.28 -28.40 -12.04
N LEU A 135 27.98 -28.13 -13.29
CA LEU A 135 28.97 -27.76 -14.32
C LEU A 135 29.56 -26.37 -14.10
N LYS A 136 28.74 -25.42 -13.64
CA LYS A 136 29.15 -24.02 -13.42
C LYS A 136 28.46 -23.45 -12.16
N PRO A 137 29.05 -23.66 -10.97
CA PRO A 137 28.45 -23.20 -9.70
C PRO A 137 28.20 -21.69 -9.60
N GLY A 138 28.94 -20.89 -10.38
CA GLY A 138 28.75 -19.44 -10.48
C GLY A 138 27.73 -19.00 -11.55
N LEU A 139 27.00 -19.93 -12.17
CA LEU A 139 25.97 -19.58 -13.16
C LEU A 139 24.78 -18.94 -12.48
N ARG A 140 24.58 -17.64 -12.75
CA ARG A 140 23.45 -16.87 -12.18
C ARG A 140 22.12 -17.40 -12.69
N GLY A 141 21.13 -17.42 -11.81
CA GLY A 141 19.78 -17.88 -12.10
C GLY A 141 19.54 -19.36 -11.83
N ALA A 142 20.55 -20.23 -11.92
CA ALA A 142 20.36 -21.67 -11.70
C ALA A 142 19.82 -21.97 -10.31
N ASN A 143 20.40 -21.37 -9.29
CA ASN A 143 19.95 -21.52 -7.89
C ASN A 143 18.57 -20.87 -7.66
N LEU A 144 18.27 -19.75 -8.31
CA LEU A 144 16.93 -19.14 -8.24
C LEU A 144 15.86 -20.10 -8.73
N PHE A 145 16.02 -20.66 -9.94
CA PHE A 145 15.01 -21.58 -10.51
C PHE A 145 14.92 -22.91 -9.78
N LEU A 146 16.02 -23.44 -9.25
CA LEU A 146 15.98 -24.59 -8.31
C LEU A 146 15.15 -24.27 -7.09
N GLY A 147 15.38 -23.11 -6.46
CA GLY A 147 14.60 -22.65 -5.33
C GLY A 147 13.12 -22.41 -5.66
N LEU A 148 12.81 -21.90 -6.85
CA LEU A 148 11.41 -21.74 -7.30
C LEU A 148 10.70 -23.09 -7.52
N ILE A 149 11.42 -24.12 -7.97
CA ILE A 149 10.88 -25.47 -8.06
C ILE A 149 10.63 -26.01 -6.64
N ASP A 150 11.59 -25.85 -5.72
CA ASP A 150 11.42 -26.27 -4.32
C ASP A 150 10.23 -25.58 -3.65
N TYR A 151 10.07 -24.25 -3.88
CA TYR A 151 8.92 -23.51 -3.39
C TYR A 151 7.58 -24.05 -3.90
N ARG A 152 7.47 -24.36 -5.21
CA ARG A 152 6.26 -24.93 -5.82
C ARG A 152 5.93 -26.33 -5.27
N GLU A 153 6.92 -27.05 -4.79
CA GLU A 153 6.79 -28.36 -4.17
C GLU A 153 6.63 -28.29 -2.63
N ASN A 154 6.42 -27.07 -2.10
CA ASN A 154 6.27 -26.77 -0.67
C ASN A 154 7.52 -27.14 0.17
N ARG A 155 8.69 -27.25 -0.43
CA ARG A 155 9.97 -27.45 0.24
C ARG A 155 10.62 -26.08 0.52
N PHE A 156 10.01 -25.32 1.42
CA PHE A 156 10.36 -23.92 1.62
C PHE A 156 11.78 -23.72 2.14
N LYS A 157 12.29 -24.60 3.01
CA LYS A 157 13.68 -24.54 3.50
C LYS A 157 14.72 -24.80 2.40
N ASP A 158 14.45 -25.77 1.53
CA ASP A 158 15.34 -26.07 0.40
C ASP A 158 15.32 -24.89 -0.59
N ALA A 159 14.13 -24.31 -0.82
CA ALA A 159 13.94 -23.10 -1.59
C ALA A 159 14.74 -21.92 -1.04
N GLU A 160 14.61 -21.65 0.27
CA GLU A 160 15.39 -20.59 0.95
C GLU A 160 16.89 -20.80 0.73
N THR A 161 17.38 -22.01 1.00
CA THR A 161 18.81 -22.34 0.86
C THR A 161 19.33 -22.12 -0.57
N SER A 162 18.55 -22.53 -1.56
CA SER A 162 18.93 -22.34 -2.97
C SER A 162 18.94 -20.87 -3.37
N ILE A 163 17.92 -20.11 -2.94
CA ILE A 163 17.81 -18.70 -3.24
C ILE A 163 18.86 -17.87 -2.48
N GLU A 164 19.24 -18.25 -1.26
CA GLU A 164 20.35 -17.61 -0.55
C GLU A 164 21.68 -17.74 -1.31
N ARG A 165 21.94 -18.92 -1.89
CA ARG A 165 23.12 -19.09 -2.78
C ARG A 165 23.05 -18.14 -3.97
N GLU A 166 21.87 -17.96 -4.58
CA GLU A 166 21.70 -17.01 -5.70
C GLU A 166 21.94 -15.58 -5.27
N THR A 167 21.40 -15.14 -4.10
CA THR A 167 21.63 -13.79 -3.60
C THR A 167 23.10 -13.52 -3.22
N ALA A 168 23.84 -14.56 -2.87
CA ALA A 168 25.28 -14.47 -2.63
C ALA A 168 26.07 -14.33 -3.95
N LEU A 169 25.62 -14.99 -5.03
CA LEU A 169 26.23 -14.88 -6.36
C LEU A 169 25.90 -13.53 -7.05
N ASP A 170 24.66 -13.06 -6.87
CA ASP A 170 24.20 -11.81 -7.44
C ASP A 170 23.49 -10.93 -6.41
N ALA A 171 24.26 -10.10 -5.71
CA ALA A 171 23.74 -9.19 -4.70
C ALA A 171 22.86 -8.05 -5.27
N ARG A 172 22.69 -7.94 -6.58
CA ARG A 172 21.84 -6.97 -7.27
C ARG A 172 20.56 -7.60 -7.83
N ASN A 173 20.34 -8.86 -7.64
CA ASN A 173 19.13 -9.55 -8.11
C ASN A 173 17.95 -9.28 -7.18
N ALA A 174 17.18 -8.20 -7.45
CA ALA A 174 16.00 -7.84 -6.67
C ALA A 174 14.99 -8.99 -6.58
N LYS A 175 14.76 -9.73 -7.68
CA LYS A 175 13.83 -10.87 -7.71
C LYS A 175 14.29 -12.02 -6.81
N ALA A 176 15.59 -12.30 -6.73
CA ALA A 176 16.10 -13.32 -5.81
C ALA A 176 15.85 -12.92 -4.35
N PHE A 177 16.10 -11.65 -3.97
CA PHE A 177 15.76 -11.17 -2.63
C PHE A 177 14.26 -11.18 -2.34
N MET A 178 13.43 -10.83 -3.33
CA MET A 178 11.98 -10.93 -3.18
C MET A 178 11.56 -12.37 -2.88
N TRP A 179 12.02 -13.34 -3.67
CA TRP A 179 11.70 -14.75 -3.47
C TRP A 179 12.27 -15.32 -2.17
N LEU A 180 13.43 -14.83 -1.72
CA LEU A 180 13.96 -15.16 -0.39
C LEU A 180 12.97 -14.74 0.71
N GLY A 181 12.44 -13.51 0.61
CA GLY A 181 11.41 -13.02 1.50
C GLY A 181 10.12 -13.84 1.42
N VAL A 182 9.70 -14.22 0.22
CA VAL A 182 8.50 -15.07 0.01
C VAL A 182 8.67 -16.46 0.65
N CYS A 183 9.84 -17.10 0.54
CA CYS A 183 10.13 -18.37 1.20
C CYS A 183 10.03 -18.23 2.72
N ARG A 184 10.62 -17.17 3.30
CA ARG A 184 10.56 -16.90 4.75
C ARG A 184 9.14 -16.62 5.22
N LEU A 185 8.30 -15.96 4.41
CA LEU A 185 6.88 -15.80 4.72
C LEU A 185 6.13 -17.14 4.72
N ALA A 186 6.46 -18.05 3.81
CA ALA A 186 5.88 -19.38 3.75
C ALA A 186 6.28 -20.25 4.96
N GLU A 187 7.45 -20.01 5.53
CA GLU A 187 7.93 -20.63 6.76
C GLU A 187 7.43 -19.95 8.05
N ASN A 188 6.49 -19.00 7.94
CA ASN A 188 5.98 -18.22 9.06
C ASN A 188 7.07 -17.40 9.79
N ASN A 189 8.08 -16.93 9.04
CA ASN A 189 9.15 -16.07 9.53
C ASN A 189 9.06 -14.67 8.91
N PRO A 190 8.06 -13.85 9.29
CA PRO A 190 7.87 -12.52 8.69
C PRO A 190 8.99 -11.55 9.04
N GLN A 191 9.64 -11.66 10.21
CA GLN A 191 10.78 -10.82 10.59
C GLN A 191 11.97 -11.07 9.65
N GLY A 192 12.30 -12.33 9.38
CA GLY A 192 13.35 -12.69 8.43
C GLY A 192 13.02 -12.28 6.99
N ALA A 193 11.73 -12.31 6.64
CA ALA A 193 11.25 -11.88 5.32
C ALA A 193 11.47 -10.38 5.08
N ILE A 194 11.22 -9.52 6.09
CA ILE A 194 11.37 -8.06 5.98
C ILE A 194 12.78 -7.70 5.50
N ALA A 195 13.82 -8.28 6.10
CA ALA A 195 15.21 -7.97 5.75
C ALA A 195 15.53 -8.26 4.26
N ALA A 196 15.00 -9.35 3.73
CA ALA A 196 15.17 -9.70 2.32
C ALA A 196 14.33 -8.79 1.40
N LEU A 197 13.08 -8.50 1.79
CA LEU A 197 12.17 -7.66 1.00
C LEU A 197 12.55 -6.18 1.00
N ASP A 198 13.12 -5.67 2.09
CA ASP A 198 13.68 -4.32 2.14
C ASP A 198 14.88 -4.19 1.20
N LYS A 199 15.71 -5.25 1.09
CA LYS A 199 16.82 -5.27 0.14
C LYS A 199 16.32 -5.36 -1.30
N ALA A 200 15.29 -6.16 -1.56
CA ALA A 200 14.63 -6.21 -2.87
C ALA A 200 14.08 -4.83 -3.26
N TYR A 201 13.37 -4.17 -2.34
CA TYR A 201 12.81 -2.83 -2.55
C TYR A 201 13.87 -1.76 -2.80
N ALA A 202 15.01 -1.83 -2.09
CA ALA A 202 16.12 -0.90 -2.33
C ALA A 202 16.74 -1.07 -3.73
N LEU A 203 16.63 -2.25 -4.34
CA LEU A 203 17.14 -2.55 -5.68
C LEU A 203 16.14 -2.22 -6.78
N ASP A 204 14.84 -2.41 -6.52
CA ASP A 204 13.75 -2.15 -7.47
C ASP A 204 12.51 -1.64 -6.71
N PRO A 205 12.42 -0.33 -6.46
CA PRO A 205 11.36 0.27 -5.64
C PRO A 205 9.99 0.32 -6.34
N ASP A 206 9.96 0.20 -7.68
CA ASP A 206 8.75 0.33 -8.48
C ASP A 206 8.09 -1.03 -8.78
N ASP A 207 8.70 -2.13 -8.34
CA ASP A 207 8.15 -3.48 -8.52
C ASP A 207 6.97 -3.72 -7.57
N VAL A 208 5.78 -3.90 -8.14
CA VAL A 208 4.53 -4.09 -7.40
C VAL A 208 4.52 -5.38 -6.58
N ASP A 209 5.15 -6.45 -7.06
CA ASP A 209 5.23 -7.73 -6.34
C ASP A 209 6.12 -7.59 -5.09
N ILE A 210 7.23 -6.86 -5.21
CA ILE A 210 8.09 -6.55 -4.06
C ILE A 210 7.32 -5.72 -3.02
N LEU A 211 6.63 -4.67 -3.46
CA LEU A 211 5.81 -3.84 -2.57
C LEU A 211 4.72 -4.65 -1.87
N TYR A 212 4.04 -5.54 -2.61
CA TYR A 212 3.01 -6.42 -2.07
C TYR A 212 3.54 -7.35 -0.97
N HIS A 213 4.62 -8.09 -1.27
CA HIS A 213 5.17 -9.04 -0.30
C HIS A 213 5.78 -8.34 0.92
N ARG A 214 6.42 -7.18 0.70
CA ARG A 214 6.95 -6.32 1.75
C ARG A 214 5.84 -5.82 2.68
N GLY A 215 4.77 -5.26 2.14
CA GLY A 215 3.60 -4.83 2.90
C GLY A 215 2.98 -5.98 3.70
N ARG A 216 2.88 -7.18 3.11
CA ARG A 216 2.39 -8.38 3.79
C ARG A 216 3.28 -8.79 4.97
N ALA A 217 4.61 -8.72 4.82
CA ALA A 217 5.55 -9.06 5.90
C ALA A 217 5.40 -8.10 7.08
N TYR A 218 5.38 -6.78 6.84
CA TYR A 218 5.14 -5.78 7.88
C TYR A 218 3.78 -5.97 8.57
N PHE A 219 2.72 -6.24 7.79
CA PHE A 219 1.39 -6.51 8.34
C PHE A 219 1.38 -7.72 9.29
N LEU A 220 2.03 -8.82 8.94
CA LEU A 220 2.11 -9.99 9.80
C LEU A 220 2.86 -9.70 11.11
N VAL A 221 3.96 -8.93 11.05
CA VAL A 221 4.71 -8.52 12.25
C VAL A 221 3.87 -7.60 13.13
N ALA A 222 3.19 -6.62 12.54
CA ALA A 222 2.31 -5.70 13.28
C ALA A 222 1.19 -6.48 14.00
N ASN A 223 0.52 -7.39 13.29
CA ASN A 223 -0.53 -8.22 13.88
C ASN A 223 -0.03 -9.10 15.03
N ALA A 224 1.13 -9.75 14.87
CA ALA A 224 1.71 -10.55 15.94
C ALA A 224 2.06 -9.68 17.16
N THR A 225 2.58 -8.47 16.94
CA THR A 225 2.91 -7.51 17.99
C THR A 225 1.67 -7.04 18.74
N TYR A 226 0.60 -6.67 18.02
CA TYR A 226 -0.67 -6.29 18.64
C TYR A 226 -1.30 -7.47 19.40
N ALA A 227 -1.27 -8.70 18.83
CA ALA A 227 -1.75 -9.88 19.52
C ALA A 227 -1.00 -10.12 20.85
N ALA A 228 0.33 -9.95 20.86
CA ALA A 228 1.12 -10.04 22.08
C ALA A 228 0.74 -8.96 23.10
N MET A 229 0.53 -7.71 22.64
CA MET A 229 0.06 -6.61 23.50
C MET A 229 -1.29 -6.91 24.15
N PHE A 230 -2.25 -7.45 23.38
CA PHE A 230 -3.56 -7.89 23.91
C PHE A 230 -3.45 -9.01 24.92
N GLN A 231 -2.49 -9.94 24.75
CA GLN A 231 -2.27 -11.04 25.71
C GLN A 231 -1.62 -10.54 27.01
N LEU A 232 -0.76 -9.52 26.93
CA LEU A 232 -0.06 -8.97 28.09
C LEU A 232 -1.01 -8.17 28.98
N ASN A 233 -1.80 -7.29 28.45
CA ASN A 233 -2.76 -6.48 29.20
C ASN A 233 -3.88 -5.96 28.32
N ARG A 234 -5.05 -6.61 28.38
CA ARG A 234 -6.23 -6.24 27.58
C ARG A 234 -6.85 -4.89 27.94
N ASP A 235 -6.68 -4.47 29.18
CA ASP A 235 -7.27 -3.25 29.70
C ASP A 235 -6.25 -2.11 29.81
N SER A 236 -5.18 -2.17 29.00
CA SER A 236 -4.21 -1.08 28.94
C SER A 236 -4.69 0.05 28.03
N VAL A 237 -4.28 1.27 28.35
CA VAL A 237 -4.54 2.46 27.52
C VAL A 237 -4.19 2.19 26.05
N ARG A 238 -3.04 1.58 25.78
CA ARG A 238 -2.57 1.33 24.42
C ARG A 238 -3.44 0.33 23.65
N VAL A 239 -4.02 -0.65 24.33
CA VAL A 239 -4.99 -1.57 23.72
C VAL A 239 -6.24 -0.80 23.28
N HIS A 240 -6.78 0.05 24.17
CA HIS A 240 -7.96 0.84 23.83
C HIS A 240 -7.69 1.84 22.70
N GLN A 241 -6.49 2.46 22.64
CA GLN A 241 -6.10 3.31 21.52
C GLN A 241 -6.06 2.55 20.19
N VAL A 242 -5.42 1.36 20.15
CA VAL A 242 -5.34 0.52 18.92
C VAL A 242 -6.73 0.06 18.49
N LEU A 243 -7.60 -0.31 19.43
CA LEU A 243 -8.99 -0.66 19.12
C LEU A 243 -9.77 0.52 18.57
N ALA A 244 -9.60 1.69 19.16
CA ALA A 244 -10.25 2.92 18.69
C ALA A 244 -9.82 3.27 17.27
N GLU A 245 -8.51 3.22 16.99
CA GLU A 245 -7.99 3.43 15.64
C GLU A 245 -8.58 2.44 14.63
N ALA A 246 -8.61 1.15 14.97
CA ALA A 246 -9.17 0.12 14.11
C ALA A 246 -10.69 0.34 13.86
N TYR A 247 -11.44 0.74 14.89
CA TYR A 247 -12.86 1.07 14.73
C TYR A 247 -13.08 2.34 13.90
N ALA A 248 -12.26 3.37 14.07
CA ALA A 248 -12.31 4.59 13.29
C ALA A 248 -12.04 4.34 11.80
N GLN A 249 -10.99 3.55 11.50
CA GLN A 249 -10.68 3.14 10.11
C GLN A 249 -11.82 2.31 9.48
N ALA A 250 -12.52 1.51 10.29
CA ALA A 250 -13.71 0.77 9.85
C ALA A 250 -14.99 1.63 9.82
N THR A 251 -14.90 2.96 10.00
CA THR A 251 -16.04 3.90 10.10
C THR A 251 -17.04 3.58 11.23
N ARG A 252 -16.58 2.86 12.25
CA ARG A 252 -17.34 2.52 13.46
C ARG A 252 -17.07 3.53 14.57
N ASN A 253 -17.30 4.80 14.29
CA ASN A 253 -16.86 5.91 15.13
C ASN A 253 -17.41 5.84 16.56
N GLN A 254 -18.65 5.35 16.76
CA GLN A 254 -19.20 5.22 18.12
C GLN A 254 -18.43 4.19 18.97
N GLN A 255 -17.94 3.11 18.34
CA GLN A 255 -17.10 2.12 19.03
C GLN A 255 -15.71 2.70 19.32
N ALA A 256 -15.14 3.47 18.38
CA ALA A 256 -13.90 4.20 18.62
C ALA A 256 -14.00 5.15 19.81
N ILE A 257 -15.08 5.91 19.90
CA ILE A 257 -15.36 6.80 21.05
C ILE A 257 -15.40 6.00 22.35
N THR A 258 -16.12 4.89 22.41
CA THR A 258 -16.20 4.06 23.61
C THR A 258 -14.83 3.56 24.10
N GLU A 259 -13.97 3.16 23.18
CA GLU A 259 -12.62 2.73 23.52
C GLU A 259 -11.77 3.90 24.01
N LEU A 260 -11.85 5.08 23.38
CA LEU A 260 -11.11 6.28 23.82
C LEU A 260 -11.62 6.82 25.17
N GLU A 261 -12.93 6.83 25.39
CA GLU A 261 -13.49 7.16 26.72
C GLU A 261 -12.94 6.23 27.81
N THR A 262 -12.72 4.94 27.46
CA THR A 262 -12.13 3.98 28.40
C THR A 262 -10.65 4.29 28.61
N ALA A 263 -9.90 4.59 27.55
CA ALA A 263 -8.49 4.99 27.63
C ALA A 263 -8.31 6.24 28.50
N VAL A 264 -9.15 7.26 28.32
CA VAL A 264 -9.16 8.50 29.14
C VAL A 264 -9.48 8.20 30.60
N LYS A 265 -10.44 7.33 30.90
CA LYS A 265 -10.73 6.92 32.30
C LYS A 265 -9.55 6.23 32.98
N ILE A 266 -8.76 5.45 32.24
CA ILE A 266 -7.57 4.75 32.78
C ILE A 266 -6.42 5.75 33.01
N ALA A 267 -6.21 6.68 32.08
CA ALA A 267 -5.11 7.65 32.15
C ALA A 267 -5.56 9.07 31.77
N PRO A 268 -6.31 9.75 32.67
CA PRO A 268 -6.96 11.02 32.36
C PRO A 268 -5.99 12.19 32.12
N HIS A 269 -4.72 12.03 32.46
CA HIS A 269 -3.70 13.07 32.26
C HIS A 269 -2.62 12.64 31.24
N GLN A 270 -2.87 11.60 30.46
CA GLN A 270 -1.94 11.21 29.41
C GLN A 270 -2.12 12.12 28.19
N PRO A 271 -1.07 12.88 27.78
CA PRO A 271 -1.15 13.75 26.61
C PRO A 271 -1.57 12.98 25.34
N GLY A 272 -2.41 13.61 24.53
CA GLY A 272 -2.89 13.12 23.24
C GLY A 272 -4.20 12.31 23.32
N LEU A 273 -4.59 11.77 24.47
CA LEU A 273 -5.82 10.95 24.57
C LEU A 273 -7.10 11.78 24.40
N HIS A 274 -7.16 12.95 25.03
CA HIS A 274 -8.29 13.84 24.86
C HIS A 274 -8.35 14.41 23.43
N GLU A 275 -7.20 14.65 22.78
CA GLU A 275 -7.20 15.04 21.37
C GLU A 275 -7.77 13.93 20.47
N GLU A 276 -7.34 12.67 20.64
CA GLU A 276 -7.87 11.54 19.89
C GLU A 276 -9.39 11.37 20.09
N LEU A 277 -9.89 11.53 21.33
CA LEU A 277 -11.30 11.45 21.65
C LEU A 277 -12.09 12.60 21.01
N ALA A 278 -11.58 13.82 21.12
CA ALA A 278 -12.15 15.01 20.51
C ALA A 278 -12.26 14.88 18.99
N ASP A 279 -11.24 14.32 18.33
CA ASP A 279 -11.26 14.03 16.90
C ASP A 279 -12.43 13.12 16.51
N GLN A 280 -12.70 12.07 17.30
CA GLN A 280 -13.82 11.18 17.04
C GLN A 280 -15.17 11.86 17.27
N TYR A 281 -15.31 12.69 18.33
CA TYR A 281 -16.51 13.48 18.53
C TYR A 281 -16.73 14.49 17.37
N TRP A 282 -15.68 15.10 16.86
CA TRP A 282 -15.77 15.98 15.68
C TRP A 282 -16.30 15.21 14.48
N VAL A 283 -15.74 14.03 14.18
CA VAL A 283 -16.17 13.18 13.04
C VAL A 283 -17.66 12.82 13.12
N VAL A 284 -18.20 12.57 14.31
CA VAL A 284 -19.63 12.26 14.48
C VAL A 284 -20.51 13.52 14.61
N GLY A 285 -19.91 14.71 14.63
CA GLY A 285 -20.62 15.99 14.72
C GLY A 285 -21.03 16.41 16.13
N ASP A 286 -20.54 15.76 17.19
CA ASP A 286 -20.72 16.17 18.58
C ASP A 286 -19.69 17.25 18.95
N LEU A 287 -19.94 18.45 18.42
CA LEU A 287 -18.97 19.55 18.51
C LEU A 287 -18.80 20.08 19.95
N ASP A 288 -19.81 19.94 20.79
CA ASP A 288 -19.74 20.36 22.20
C ASP A 288 -18.75 19.48 22.97
N LYS A 289 -18.84 18.16 22.81
CA LYS A 289 -17.89 17.24 23.44
C LYS A 289 -16.50 17.37 22.83
N ALA A 290 -16.37 17.50 21.51
CA ALA A 290 -15.09 17.75 20.86
C ALA A 290 -14.40 19.00 21.44
N THR A 291 -15.16 20.09 21.64
CA THR A 291 -14.66 21.33 22.24
C THR A 291 -14.21 21.12 23.70
N ALA A 292 -14.94 20.34 24.47
CA ALA A 292 -14.59 20.04 25.88
C ALA A 292 -13.27 19.25 25.93
N ASP A 293 -13.18 18.16 25.18
CA ASP A 293 -11.99 17.31 25.20
C ASP A 293 -10.74 18.00 24.63
N TYR A 294 -10.85 18.85 23.59
CA TYR A 294 -9.69 19.67 23.18
C TYR A 294 -9.25 20.66 24.26
N ARG A 295 -10.16 21.20 25.04
CA ARG A 295 -9.80 22.06 26.21
C ARG A 295 -9.11 21.25 27.28
N ASP A 296 -9.60 20.05 27.58
CA ASP A 296 -8.97 19.16 28.55
C ASP A 296 -7.56 18.78 28.10
N GLU A 297 -7.35 18.49 26.82
CA GLU A 297 -6.01 18.27 26.26
C GLU A 297 -5.10 19.48 26.47
N LEU A 298 -5.58 20.70 26.23
CA LEU A 298 -4.79 21.92 26.42
C LEU A 298 -4.53 22.25 27.91
N THR A 299 -5.29 21.65 28.82
CA THR A 299 -5.01 21.72 30.28
C THR A 299 -3.85 20.77 30.61
N ILE A 300 -3.75 19.63 29.94
CA ILE A 300 -2.69 18.63 30.14
C ILE A 300 -1.42 19.06 29.41
N ASP A 301 -1.51 19.41 28.11
CA ASP A 301 -0.44 19.94 27.30
C ASP A 301 -0.79 21.30 26.68
N PRO A 302 -0.42 22.41 27.36
CA PRO A 302 -0.64 23.77 26.84
C PRO A 302 0.10 24.08 25.54
N TYR A 303 1.03 23.22 25.12
CA TYR A 303 1.79 23.38 23.89
C TYR A 303 1.29 22.51 22.73
N ALA A 304 0.24 21.72 22.93
CA ALA A 304 -0.36 20.88 21.88
C ALA A 304 -0.89 21.75 20.72
N THR A 305 -0.03 21.97 19.73
CA THR A 305 -0.29 22.83 18.56
C THR A 305 -1.47 22.33 17.74
N SER A 306 -1.60 21.01 17.58
CA SER A 306 -2.73 20.38 16.88
C SER A 306 -4.05 20.66 17.57
N SER A 307 -4.13 20.49 18.89
CA SER A 307 -5.33 20.75 19.68
C SER A 307 -5.72 22.23 19.66
N LYS A 308 -4.73 23.15 19.73
CA LYS A 308 -4.98 24.60 19.53
C LYS A 308 -5.60 24.91 18.17
N TYR A 309 -5.04 24.33 17.12
CA TYR A 309 -5.56 24.51 15.75
C TYR A 309 -6.99 23.98 15.64
N LYS A 310 -7.25 22.76 16.09
CA LYS A 310 -8.56 22.12 15.98
C LYS A 310 -9.61 22.85 16.83
N LEU A 311 -9.30 23.13 18.09
CA LEU A 311 -10.18 23.92 18.96
C LEU A 311 -10.44 25.31 18.39
N GLY A 312 -9.38 26.00 17.97
CA GLY A 312 -9.49 27.32 17.34
C GLY A 312 -10.40 27.30 16.12
N SER A 313 -10.27 26.27 15.27
CA SER A 313 -11.12 26.09 14.08
C SER A 313 -12.59 25.87 14.45
N LEU A 314 -12.89 25.10 15.49
CA LEU A 314 -14.27 24.93 15.99
C LEU A 314 -14.84 26.23 16.53
N LEU A 315 -14.08 26.94 17.36
CA LEU A 315 -14.54 28.17 18.03
C LEU A 315 -14.81 29.32 17.05
N VAL A 316 -14.03 29.46 15.97
CA VAL A 316 -14.32 30.49 14.95
C VAL A 316 -15.56 30.19 14.11
N LEU A 317 -15.98 28.93 14.04
CA LEU A 317 -17.21 28.49 13.38
C LEU A 317 -18.43 28.51 14.32
N SER A 318 -18.21 28.61 15.63
CA SER A 318 -19.22 28.68 16.67
C SER A 318 -19.40 30.11 17.19
N GLN A 319 -19.93 30.28 18.39
CA GLN A 319 -20.23 31.59 18.96
C GLN A 319 -19.05 32.28 19.72
N ASN A 320 -17.81 31.73 19.61
CA ASN A 320 -16.64 32.31 20.30
C ASN A 320 -15.43 32.56 19.37
N PRO A 321 -15.58 33.40 18.34
CA PRO A 321 -14.52 33.65 17.40
C PRO A 321 -13.26 34.31 17.97
N ALA A 322 -13.40 35.10 19.03
CA ALA A 322 -12.27 35.81 19.66
C ALA A 322 -11.28 34.85 20.31
N GLU A 323 -11.75 33.85 21.04
CA GLU A 323 -10.93 32.78 21.62
C GLU A 323 -10.30 31.95 20.51
N GLY A 324 -11.08 31.60 19.47
CA GLY A 324 -10.60 30.85 18.31
C GLY A 324 -9.47 31.54 17.57
N VAL A 325 -9.56 32.85 17.36
CA VAL A 325 -8.49 33.68 16.76
C VAL A 325 -7.20 33.59 17.58
N SER A 326 -7.29 33.69 18.90
CA SER A 326 -6.12 33.58 19.78
C SER A 326 -5.45 32.23 19.64
N LEU A 327 -6.21 31.14 19.72
CA LEU A 327 -5.69 29.79 19.60
C LEU A 327 -5.07 29.50 18.22
N LEU A 328 -5.68 30.00 17.14
CA LEU A 328 -5.15 29.84 15.79
C LEU A 328 -3.84 30.62 15.59
N LYS A 329 -3.74 31.84 16.12
CA LYS A 329 -2.48 32.60 16.13
C LYS A 329 -1.38 31.87 16.91
N ASP A 330 -1.72 31.24 18.03
CA ASP A 330 -0.79 30.46 18.82
C ASP A 330 -0.38 29.17 18.11
N ALA A 331 -1.31 28.49 17.45
CA ALA A 331 -1.03 27.29 16.65
C ALA A 331 -0.07 27.60 15.50
N LEU A 332 -0.32 28.68 14.73
CA LEU A 332 0.56 29.12 13.65
C LEU A 332 1.95 29.57 14.10
N ARG A 333 2.09 30.05 15.36
CA ARG A 333 3.42 30.31 15.95
C ARG A 333 4.18 29.03 16.28
N GLY A 334 3.47 27.99 16.70
CA GLY A 334 4.03 26.68 17.00
C GLY A 334 4.38 25.87 15.74
N ASP A 335 3.50 25.91 14.76
CA ASP A 335 3.68 25.26 13.46
C ASP A 335 3.16 26.13 12.31
N PRO A 336 4.05 26.87 11.64
CA PRO A 336 3.70 27.69 10.47
C PRO A 336 3.25 26.90 9.24
N SER A 337 3.40 25.58 9.24
CA SER A 337 2.99 24.72 8.12
C SER A 337 1.52 24.29 8.17
N LEU A 338 0.76 24.73 9.15
CA LEU A 338 -0.67 24.48 9.28
C LEU A 338 -1.48 25.29 8.26
N ASN A 339 -1.45 24.85 7.03
CA ASN A 339 -1.98 25.57 5.87
C ASN A 339 -3.45 25.98 6.03
N ASP A 340 -4.31 25.09 6.53
CA ASP A 340 -5.72 25.35 6.74
C ASP A 340 -5.98 26.37 7.87
N ALA A 341 -5.02 26.57 8.78
CA ALA A 341 -5.16 27.49 9.89
C ALA A 341 -5.34 28.95 9.44
N HIS A 342 -4.69 29.35 8.34
CA HIS A 342 -4.87 30.67 7.74
C HIS A 342 -6.31 30.94 7.29
N TYR A 343 -6.97 29.93 6.72
CA TYR A 343 -8.39 30.05 6.35
C TYR A 343 -9.27 30.30 7.59
N TYR A 344 -9.13 29.47 8.62
CA TYR A 344 -9.94 29.59 9.83
C TYR A 344 -9.62 30.86 10.60
N LEU A 345 -8.35 31.28 10.65
CA LEU A 345 -7.94 32.54 11.24
C LEU A 345 -8.59 33.71 10.49
N GLY A 346 -8.60 33.69 9.18
CA GLY A 346 -9.32 34.68 8.34
C GLY A 346 -10.82 34.72 8.65
N VAL A 347 -11.46 33.57 8.85
CA VAL A 347 -12.89 33.50 9.25
C VAL A 347 -13.12 34.14 10.60
N GLY A 348 -12.29 33.81 11.62
CA GLY A 348 -12.40 34.37 12.97
C GLY A 348 -12.14 35.88 13.00
N LEU A 349 -11.11 36.36 12.29
CA LEU A 349 -10.80 37.78 12.17
C LEU A 349 -11.93 38.57 11.48
N ALA A 350 -12.55 37.97 10.46
CA ALA A 350 -13.70 38.58 9.79
C ALA A 350 -14.93 38.66 10.71
N ALA A 351 -15.13 37.69 11.59
CA ALA A 351 -16.20 37.65 12.58
C ALA A 351 -15.97 38.64 13.73
N THR A 352 -14.71 38.95 14.03
CA THR A 352 -14.31 39.95 15.06
C THR A 352 -14.03 41.34 14.43
N GLU A 353 -14.52 41.59 13.23
CA GLU A 353 -14.43 42.88 12.50
C GLU A 353 -13.01 43.34 12.16
N GLN A 354 -12.01 42.47 12.27
CA GLN A 354 -10.61 42.73 11.90
C GLN A 354 -10.41 42.47 10.40
N SER A 355 -11.12 43.26 9.57
CA SER A 355 -11.24 42.99 8.11
C SER A 355 -9.91 43.02 7.37
N THR A 356 -8.98 43.90 7.71
CA THR A 356 -7.68 44.02 7.03
C THR A 356 -6.80 42.81 7.29
N GLU A 357 -6.75 42.32 8.55
CA GLU A 357 -6.01 41.11 8.91
C GLU A 357 -6.67 39.87 8.26
N ALA A 358 -8.01 39.81 8.28
CA ALA A 358 -8.75 38.71 7.64
C ALA A 358 -8.43 38.58 6.15
N ILE A 359 -8.34 39.70 5.42
CA ILE A 359 -7.96 39.74 4.01
C ILE A 359 -6.54 39.15 3.83
N SER A 360 -5.60 39.54 4.69
CA SER A 360 -4.24 39.00 4.65
C SER A 360 -4.21 37.49 4.84
N GLU A 361 -4.94 37.00 5.81
CA GLU A 361 -4.98 35.55 6.12
C GLU A 361 -5.64 34.73 5.01
N PHE A 362 -6.74 35.23 4.41
CA PHE A 362 -7.34 34.56 3.24
C PHE A 362 -6.42 34.55 2.03
N LYS A 363 -5.64 35.61 1.80
CA LYS A 363 -4.62 35.63 0.74
C LYS A 363 -3.51 34.61 1.01
N GLN A 364 -3.11 34.48 2.27
CA GLN A 364 -2.13 33.46 2.68
C GLN A 364 -2.67 32.05 2.45
N ALA A 365 -3.91 31.75 2.83
CA ALA A 365 -4.55 30.45 2.58
C ALA A 365 -4.61 30.12 1.08
N ILE A 366 -4.84 31.11 0.21
CA ILE A 366 -4.82 30.94 -1.24
C ILE A 366 -3.40 30.67 -1.75
N SER A 367 -2.39 31.36 -1.20
CA SER A 367 -1.00 31.25 -1.67
C SER A 367 -0.39 29.88 -1.44
N VAL A 368 -0.84 29.20 -0.39
CA VAL A 368 -0.35 27.85 -0.01
C VAL A 368 -0.78 26.79 -1.03
N ASP A 369 -2.04 26.75 -1.40
CA ASP A 369 -2.58 25.89 -2.45
C ASP A 369 -3.72 26.59 -3.20
N PRO A 370 -3.43 27.22 -4.34
CA PRO A 370 -4.38 28.07 -5.06
C PRO A 370 -5.60 27.34 -5.65
N LYS A 371 -5.63 26.02 -5.61
CA LYS A 371 -6.67 25.21 -6.27
C LYS A 371 -7.49 24.35 -5.33
N ASN A 372 -7.16 24.30 -4.04
CA ASN A 372 -7.89 23.50 -3.07
C ASN A 372 -9.23 24.16 -2.66
N ASP A 373 -10.05 23.43 -1.91
CA ASP A 373 -11.35 23.89 -1.43
C ASP A 373 -11.23 25.08 -0.46
N ARG A 374 -10.09 25.22 0.25
CA ARG A 374 -9.83 26.35 1.15
C ARG A 374 -9.55 27.63 0.36
N ALA A 375 -8.77 27.54 -0.74
CA ALA A 375 -8.55 28.66 -1.63
C ALA A 375 -9.88 29.12 -2.25
N MET A 376 -10.69 28.20 -2.74
CA MET A 376 -12.02 28.51 -3.28
C MET A 376 -12.90 29.22 -2.23
N SER A 377 -12.97 28.68 -1.02
CA SER A 377 -13.72 29.29 0.09
C SER A 377 -13.15 30.66 0.47
N SER A 378 -11.83 30.82 0.47
CA SER A 378 -11.16 32.09 0.75
C SER A 378 -11.49 33.18 -0.27
N TYR A 379 -11.53 32.85 -1.56
CA TYR A 379 -11.97 33.80 -2.59
C TYR A 379 -13.40 34.27 -2.37
N PHE A 380 -14.32 33.37 -2.00
CA PHE A 380 -15.68 33.76 -1.67
C PHE A 380 -15.75 34.68 -0.46
N ARG A 381 -14.99 34.40 0.62
CA ARG A 381 -14.91 35.25 1.81
C ARG A 381 -14.27 36.60 1.50
N LEU A 382 -13.23 36.64 0.69
CA LEU A 382 -12.62 37.90 0.20
C LEU A 382 -13.62 38.75 -0.56
N ALA A 383 -14.41 38.17 -1.47
CA ALA A 383 -15.43 38.88 -2.21
C ALA A 383 -16.45 39.56 -1.26
N GLN A 384 -16.90 38.84 -0.22
CA GLN A 384 -17.80 39.37 0.81
C GLN A 384 -17.16 40.52 1.61
N LEU A 385 -15.88 40.35 2.01
CA LEU A 385 -15.16 41.37 2.75
C LEU A 385 -14.93 42.65 1.91
N TYR A 386 -14.45 42.52 0.69
CA TYR A 386 -14.24 43.65 -0.21
C TYR A 386 -15.55 44.40 -0.51
N HIS A 387 -16.64 43.65 -0.70
CA HIS A 387 -17.97 44.26 -0.87
C HIS A 387 -18.38 45.09 0.36
N ARG A 388 -18.16 44.60 1.57
CA ARG A 388 -18.44 45.34 2.83
C ARG A 388 -17.55 46.58 2.97
N LEU A 389 -16.32 46.52 2.42
CA LEU A 389 -15.38 47.64 2.44
C LEU A 389 -15.54 48.60 1.25
N HIS A 390 -16.59 48.45 0.43
CA HIS A 390 -16.86 49.22 -0.79
C HIS A 390 -15.75 49.16 -1.83
N GLN A 391 -14.96 48.08 -1.85
CA GLN A 391 -13.89 47.83 -2.82
C GLN A 391 -14.44 46.94 -3.95
N SER A 392 -15.14 47.57 -4.90
CA SER A 392 -15.95 46.84 -5.88
C SER A 392 -15.11 46.01 -6.87
N ASP A 393 -13.96 46.52 -7.30
CA ASP A 393 -13.10 45.87 -8.30
C ASP A 393 -12.46 44.61 -7.72
N GLU A 394 -11.96 44.70 -6.47
CA GLU A 394 -11.39 43.57 -5.75
C GLU A 394 -12.46 42.50 -5.43
N ALA A 395 -13.67 42.95 -5.06
CA ALA A 395 -14.79 42.05 -4.81
C ALA A 395 -15.19 41.28 -6.07
N GLN A 396 -15.24 41.96 -7.22
CA GLN A 396 -15.54 41.33 -8.51
C GLN A 396 -14.45 40.32 -8.90
N THR A 397 -13.17 40.70 -8.75
CA THR A 397 -12.03 39.85 -9.07
C THR A 397 -12.03 38.57 -8.20
N ALA A 398 -12.26 38.70 -6.90
CA ALA A 398 -12.35 37.58 -5.98
C ALA A 398 -13.53 36.67 -6.33
N MET A 399 -14.69 37.21 -6.65
CA MET A 399 -15.85 36.43 -7.08
C MET A 399 -15.62 35.68 -8.40
N GLN A 400 -14.94 36.29 -9.37
CA GLN A 400 -14.56 35.63 -10.63
C GLN A 400 -13.64 34.42 -10.37
N ASN A 401 -12.64 34.57 -9.49
CA ASN A 401 -11.75 33.46 -9.11
C ASN A 401 -12.50 32.32 -8.40
N PHE A 402 -13.42 32.66 -7.50
CA PHE A 402 -14.30 31.69 -6.87
C PHE A 402 -15.11 30.88 -7.89
N LEU A 403 -15.78 31.59 -8.85
CA LEU A 403 -16.60 30.95 -9.87
C LEU A 403 -15.77 30.04 -10.79
N ARG A 404 -14.56 30.49 -11.16
CA ARG A 404 -13.62 29.72 -11.98
C ARG A 404 -13.24 28.40 -11.26
N LEU A 405 -12.76 28.48 -10.03
CA LEU A 405 -12.35 27.29 -9.25
C LEU A 405 -13.53 26.33 -9.00
N ARG A 406 -14.72 26.88 -8.73
CA ARG A 406 -15.94 26.06 -8.58
C ARG A 406 -16.29 25.31 -9.87
N ALA A 407 -16.13 25.95 -11.03
CA ALA A 407 -16.37 25.30 -12.33
C ALA A 407 -15.32 24.22 -12.61
N GLU A 408 -14.03 24.50 -12.33
CA GLU A 408 -12.94 23.52 -12.46
C GLU A 408 -13.16 22.30 -11.56
N SER A 409 -13.50 22.51 -10.28
CA SER A 409 -13.80 21.43 -9.32
C SER A 409 -14.97 20.56 -9.80
N LYS A 410 -16.05 21.20 -10.27
CA LYS A 410 -17.21 20.46 -10.82
C LYS A 410 -16.81 19.61 -12.01
N ALA A 411 -16.03 20.15 -12.95
CA ALA A 411 -15.57 19.41 -14.14
C ALA A 411 -14.76 18.16 -13.77
N VAL A 412 -13.89 18.26 -12.76
CA VAL A 412 -13.10 17.12 -12.25
C VAL A 412 -14.02 16.05 -11.63
N HIS A 413 -15.03 16.45 -10.84
CA HIS A 413 -15.99 15.53 -10.26
C HIS A 413 -16.84 14.82 -11.33
N ASP A 414 -17.29 15.56 -12.34
CA ASP A 414 -18.11 15.01 -13.43
C ASP A 414 -17.28 14.01 -14.28
N ASP A 415 -16.01 14.32 -14.58
CA ASP A 415 -15.10 13.41 -15.30
C ASP A 415 -14.83 12.13 -14.49
N ARG A 416 -14.55 12.26 -13.19
CA ARG A 416 -14.36 11.11 -12.30
C ARG A 416 -15.61 10.22 -12.24
N ALA A 417 -16.80 10.81 -12.15
CA ALA A 417 -18.06 10.08 -12.17
C ALA A 417 -18.25 9.33 -13.50
N ALA A 418 -17.93 9.99 -14.63
CA ALA A 418 -17.98 9.38 -15.95
C ALA A 418 -16.98 8.20 -16.10
N GLN A 419 -15.76 8.34 -15.58
CA GLN A 419 -14.76 7.27 -15.57
C GLN A 419 -15.22 6.06 -14.73
N ILE A 420 -15.81 6.30 -13.55
CA ILE A 420 -16.36 5.24 -12.70
C ILE A 420 -17.52 4.53 -13.41
N ALA A 421 -18.40 5.28 -14.10
CA ALA A 421 -19.51 4.72 -14.86
C ALA A 421 -19.00 3.84 -16.02
N ARG A 422 -17.99 4.29 -16.77
CA ARG A 422 -17.35 3.49 -17.85
C ARG A 422 -16.74 2.19 -17.31
N LYS A 423 -15.95 2.26 -16.22
CA LYS A 423 -15.38 1.06 -15.59
C LYS A 423 -16.44 0.07 -15.10
N ARG A 424 -17.62 0.55 -14.65
CA ARG A 424 -18.73 -0.32 -14.26
C ARG A 424 -19.36 -1.06 -15.45
N THR A 425 -19.40 -0.45 -16.62
CA THR A 425 -19.93 -1.09 -17.84
C THR A 425 -18.92 -2.03 -18.50
N GLU A 426 -17.63 -1.88 -18.23
CA GLU A 426 -16.56 -2.74 -18.73
C GLU A 426 -16.31 -3.98 -17.86
N LEU A 427 -16.81 -4.03 -16.62
CA LEU A 427 -16.74 -5.24 -15.81
C LEU A 427 -17.68 -6.30 -16.42
N PRO A 428 -17.19 -7.53 -16.72
CA PRO A 428 -18.06 -8.61 -17.20
C PRO A 428 -19.17 -8.82 -16.17
N VAL A 429 -20.42 -8.79 -16.63
CA VAL A 429 -21.56 -9.21 -15.82
C VAL A 429 -21.29 -10.68 -15.48
N GLU A 430 -20.98 -10.97 -14.21
CA GLU A 430 -20.97 -12.35 -13.73
C GLU A 430 -22.36 -12.93 -14.00
N ASN A 431 -22.41 -13.85 -14.95
CA ASN A 431 -23.65 -14.51 -15.32
C ASN A 431 -24.10 -15.37 -14.11
N PRO A 432 -25.22 -15.04 -13.43
CA PRO A 432 -25.68 -15.79 -12.27
C PRO A 432 -26.00 -17.26 -12.57
N ASP A 433 -26.15 -17.63 -13.85
CA ASP A 433 -26.43 -19.00 -14.27
C ASP A 433 -25.22 -19.94 -14.24
N ARG A 434 -23.99 -19.39 -14.08
CA ARG A 434 -22.79 -20.23 -13.99
C ARG A 434 -22.60 -20.89 -12.63
N ALA A 435 -23.15 -20.30 -11.58
CA ALA A 435 -23.13 -20.86 -10.21
C ALA A 435 -24.13 -22.03 -10.04
N ALA A 436 -25.16 -22.12 -10.89
CA ALA A 436 -26.17 -23.17 -10.83
C ALA A 436 -25.70 -24.48 -11.52
N ILE A 437 -24.67 -24.43 -12.38
CA ILE A 437 -24.20 -25.60 -13.13
C ILE A 437 -23.09 -26.36 -12.37
N GLU A 438 -22.35 -25.69 -11.49
CA GLU A 438 -21.24 -26.34 -10.73
C GLU A 438 -21.71 -26.92 -9.36
N GLY A 439 -22.95 -26.67 -8.93
CA GLY A 439 -23.54 -27.18 -7.68
C GLY A 439 -24.37 -28.46 -7.81
N GLY A 440 -24.43 -29.07 -9.00
CA GLY A 440 -25.35 -30.17 -9.32
C GLY A 440 -24.72 -31.49 -9.74
N ALA A 441 -23.53 -31.85 -9.22
CA ALA A 441 -22.99 -33.19 -9.42
C ALA A 441 -22.19 -33.69 -8.20
N GLY A 442 -22.85 -34.61 -7.42
CA GLY A 442 -22.19 -35.51 -6.49
C GLY A 442 -22.22 -35.11 -5.03
#